data_be978fa733c5b5d57d2acf4f2e0bad2f
#
_entry.id   be978fa733c5b5d57d2acf4f2e0bad2f
#
_cell.length_a   1.000
_cell.length_b   1.000
_cell.length_c   1.000
_cell.angle_alpha   90.00
_cell.angle_beta   90.00
_cell.angle_gamma   90.00
#
_symmetry.space_group_name_H-M   'P 1'
#
loop_
_entity.id
_entity.type
_entity.pdbx_description
1 polymer ?
#
loop_
_entity_poly.entity_id
_entity_poly.type
_entity_poly.pdbx_seq_one_letter_code
_entity_poly.pdbx_strand_id
1 'polypeptide(L)'
;AGTAHQAFQFLYISSQLWVSRYNAIYGSFAALPLLLLWLQLSWLICLFGAELSYASQNVKKFSFERDSKNISRRYKDFLTLLISSLIIKRFVKGEKPYTADELSDAYRIPIRLTTDILYLLTELGIIIEVNYGDDERVAYYQPAIDINQITVGYLFAKMDEYGSENFKI
;
A
#
# COMPACT_ATOMS: atom_id res chain seq x y z
N ALA A 1 -9.96 -3.89 -21.81
CA ALA A 1 -11.19 -3.10 -21.63
C ALA A 1 -11.81 -2.69 -22.97
N GLY A 2 -11.06 -2.15 -23.95
CA GLY A 2 -11.60 -1.69 -25.24
C GLY A 2 -12.29 -2.77 -26.07
N THR A 3 -11.71 -3.94 -26.20
CA THR A 3 -12.27 -5.05 -26.97
C THR A 3 -13.54 -5.63 -26.33
N ALA A 4 -13.61 -5.72 -25.01
CA ALA A 4 -14.80 -6.17 -24.28
C ALA A 4 -15.95 -5.14 -24.45
N HIS A 5 -15.65 -3.86 -24.41
CA HIS A 5 -16.63 -2.80 -24.62
C HIS A 5 -17.19 -2.83 -26.06
N GLN A 6 -16.34 -3.02 -27.08
CA GLN A 6 -16.77 -3.15 -28.48
C GLN A 6 -17.64 -4.39 -28.71
N ALA A 7 -17.28 -5.54 -28.15
CA ALA A 7 -18.09 -6.76 -28.25
C ALA A 7 -19.46 -6.57 -27.61
N PHE A 8 -19.52 -5.89 -26.47
CA PHE A 8 -20.75 -5.60 -25.78
C PHE A 8 -21.62 -4.59 -26.53
N GLN A 9 -21.02 -3.58 -27.14
CA GLN A 9 -21.71 -2.61 -27.98
C GLN A 9 -22.35 -3.28 -29.21
N PHE A 10 -21.66 -4.24 -29.82
CA PHE A 10 -22.20 -5.02 -30.94
C PHE A 10 -23.39 -5.89 -30.52
N LEU A 11 -23.31 -6.55 -29.36
CA LEU A 11 -24.42 -7.31 -28.79
C LEU A 11 -25.64 -6.41 -28.47
N TYR A 12 -25.40 -5.23 -27.94
CA TYR A 12 -26.48 -4.25 -27.67
C TYR A 12 -27.22 -3.81 -28.93
N ILE A 13 -26.47 -3.45 -29.97
CA ILE A 13 -27.04 -3.04 -31.26
C ILE A 13 -27.83 -4.20 -31.90
N SER A 14 -27.28 -5.41 -31.84
CA SER A 14 -27.95 -6.63 -32.35
C SER A 14 -29.24 -6.94 -31.60
N SER A 15 -29.27 -6.75 -30.28
CA SER A 15 -30.48 -6.97 -29.48
C SER A 15 -31.56 -5.94 -29.74
N GLN A 16 -31.19 -4.66 -30.00
CA GLN A 16 -32.15 -3.63 -30.40
C GLN A 16 -32.82 -3.91 -31.74
N LEU A 17 -32.05 -4.40 -32.72
CA LEU A 17 -32.58 -4.78 -34.03
C LEU A 17 -33.55 -5.97 -33.93
N TRP A 18 -33.31 -6.88 -33.00
CA TRP A 18 -34.16 -8.05 -32.78
C TRP A 18 -35.47 -7.68 -32.09
N VAL A 19 -35.41 -6.83 -31.05
CA VAL A 19 -36.58 -6.31 -30.31
C VAL A 19 -37.47 -5.44 -31.20
N SER A 20 -36.87 -4.65 -32.08
CA SER A 20 -37.59 -3.77 -33.03
C SER A 20 -38.43 -4.52 -34.07
N ARG A 21 -38.05 -5.77 -34.39
CA ARG A 21 -38.78 -6.61 -35.34
C ARG A 21 -40.04 -7.27 -34.75
N TYR A 22 -40.08 -7.47 -33.44
CA TYR A 22 -41.15 -8.28 -32.81
C TYR A 22 -42.34 -7.46 -32.29
N ASN A 23 -42.21 -6.16 -31.97
CA ASN A 23 -43.32 -5.37 -31.47
C ASN A 23 -43.13 -3.87 -31.65
N ALA A 24 -43.81 -3.28 -32.61
CA ALA A 24 -43.81 -1.83 -32.84
C ALA A 24 -44.38 -1.00 -31.66
N ILE A 25 -45.13 -1.63 -30.74
CA ILE A 25 -45.77 -0.97 -29.59
C ILE A 25 -44.89 -1.08 -28.33
N TYR A 26 -44.20 -2.20 -28.15
CA TYR A 26 -43.34 -2.43 -26.97
C TYR A 26 -41.87 -2.02 -27.19
N GLY A 27 -41.43 -1.86 -28.43
CA GLY A 27 -40.04 -1.57 -28.77
C GLY A 27 -39.53 -0.24 -28.20
N SER A 28 -40.36 0.79 -28.13
CA SER A 28 -39.99 2.09 -27.55
C SER A 28 -39.91 2.05 -26.03
N PHE A 29 -40.72 1.23 -25.37
CA PHE A 29 -40.63 1.03 -23.92
C PHE A 29 -39.43 0.17 -23.48
N ALA A 30 -39.03 -0.79 -24.31
CA ALA A 30 -37.86 -1.62 -24.04
C ALA A 30 -36.54 -0.89 -24.30
N ALA A 31 -36.52 0.16 -25.08
CA ALA A 31 -35.32 0.94 -25.38
C ALA A 31 -34.70 1.60 -24.12
N LEU A 32 -35.53 2.14 -23.24
CA LEU A 32 -35.07 2.77 -21.99
C LEU A 32 -34.41 1.79 -21.04
N PRO A 33 -35.00 0.64 -20.64
CA PRO A 33 -34.35 -0.35 -19.81
C PRO A 33 -33.08 -0.92 -20.44
N LEU A 34 -33.07 -1.17 -21.75
CA LEU A 34 -31.88 -1.64 -22.45
C LEU A 34 -30.75 -0.62 -22.46
N LEU A 35 -31.06 0.67 -22.62
CA LEU A 35 -30.08 1.74 -22.52
C LEU A 35 -29.48 1.82 -21.11
N LEU A 36 -30.32 1.73 -20.07
CA LEU A 36 -29.84 1.75 -18.67
C LEU A 36 -28.96 0.54 -18.38
N LEU A 37 -29.35 -0.64 -18.84
CA LEU A 37 -28.57 -1.85 -18.68
C LEU A 37 -27.23 -1.76 -19.41
N TRP A 38 -27.22 -1.21 -20.64
CA TRP A 38 -25.98 -0.96 -21.37
C TRP A 38 -25.06 0.02 -20.63
N LEU A 39 -25.61 1.13 -20.13
CA LEU A 39 -24.86 2.13 -19.36
C LEU A 39 -24.25 1.50 -18.10
N GLN A 40 -25.03 0.72 -17.36
CA GLN A 40 -24.59 0.04 -16.15
C GLN A 40 -23.47 -0.96 -16.41
N LEU A 41 -23.61 -1.78 -17.46
CA LEU A 41 -22.57 -2.76 -17.82
C LEU A 41 -21.30 -2.08 -18.37
N SER A 42 -21.44 -1.00 -19.15
CA SER A 42 -20.29 -0.22 -19.60
C SER A 42 -19.50 0.36 -18.43
N TRP A 43 -20.20 0.91 -17.43
CA TRP A 43 -19.59 1.44 -16.22
C TRP A 43 -18.90 0.34 -15.40
N LEU A 44 -19.55 -0.81 -15.25
CA LEU A 44 -18.99 -1.96 -14.52
C LEU A 44 -17.72 -2.51 -15.19
N ILE A 45 -17.68 -2.58 -16.53
CA ILE A 45 -16.48 -2.98 -17.28
C ILE A 45 -15.35 -1.96 -17.07
N CYS A 46 -15.66 -0.67 -17.07
CA CYS A 46 -14.69 0.38 -16.85
C CYS A 46 -14.08 0.29 -15.43
N LEU A 47 -14.92 0.15 -14.40
CA LEU A 47 -14.48 -0.02 -13.01
C LEU A 47 -13.67 -1.29 -12.81
N PHE A 48 -14.12 -2.40 -13.37
CA PHE A 48 -13.37 -3.66 -13.30
C PHE A 48 -12.01 -3.55 -13.98
N GLY A 49 -11.92 -2.86 -15.12
CA GLY A 49 -10.66 -2.61 -15.79
C GLY A 49 -9.70 -1.75 -14.96
N ALA A 50 -10.22 -0.73 -14.28
CA ALA A 50 -9.45 0.10 -13.37
C ALA A 50 -8.95 -0.70 -12.15
N GLU A 51 -9.82 -1.49 -11.53
CA GLU A 51 -9.48 -2.38 -10.42
C GLU A 51 -8.39 -3.39 -10.81
N LEU A 52 -8.53 -4.03 -11.97
CA LEU A 52 -7.55 -4.99 -12.48
C LEU A 52 -6.19 -4.33 -12.75
N SER A 53 -6.20 -3.12 -13.29
CA SER A 53 -4.99 -2.33 -13.52
C SER A 53 -4.30 -1.99 -12.21
N TYR A 54 -5.05 -1.52 -11.22
CA TYR A 54 -4.56 -1.23 -9.88
C TYR A 54 -3.99 -2.48 -9.19
N ALA A 55 -4.73 -3.59 -9.21
CA ALA A 55 -4.30 -4.85 -8.65
C ALA A 55 -3.00 -5.35 -9.31
N SER A 56 -2.91 -5.28 -10.64
CA SER A 56 -1.70 -5.68 -11.39
C SER A 56 -0.47 -4.87 -11.00
N GLN A 57 -0.60 -3.57 -10.80
CA GLN A 57 0.50 -2.70 -10.37
C GLN A 57 0.93 -2.96 -8.93
N ASN A 58 0.01 -3.36 -8.06
CA ASN A 58 0.25 -3.54 -6.63
C ASN A 58 0.38 -5.01 -6.17
N VAL A 59 0.41 -5.97 -7.10
CA VAL A 59 0.54 -7.42 -6.77
C VAL A 59 1.69 -7.70 -5.81
N LYS A 60 2.85 -7.05 -6.00
CA LYS A 60 4.01 -7.22 -5.12
C LYS A 60 3.74 -6.71 -3.70
N LYS A 61 3.05 -5.57 -3.55
CA LYS A 61 2.69 -5.02 -2.23
C LYS A 61 1.72 -5.94 -1.48
N PHE A 62 0.69 -6.45 -2.16
CA PHE A 62 -0.32 -7.33 -1.55
C PHE A 62 0.23 -8.69 -1.09
N SER A 63 1.17 -9.28 -1.80
CA SER A 63 1.77 -10.56 -1.40
C SER A 63 2.60 -10.40 -0.12
N PHE A 64 3.32 -9.29 0.04
CA PHE A 64 4.12 -9.00 1.23
C PHE A 64 3.28 -8.62 2.46
N GLU A 65 2.12 -7.98 2.27
CA GLU A 65 1.24 -7.60 3.39
C GLU A 65 0.59 -8.80 4.08
N ARG A 66 0.35 -9.87 3.34
CA ARG A 66 -0.29 -11.09 3.88
C ARG A 66 0.62 -11.83 4.84
N ASP A 67 1.92 -11.81 4.59
CA ASP A 67 2.92 -12.48 5.43
C ASP A 67 3.27 -11.69 6.70
N SER A 68 2.97 -10.38 6.74
CA SER A 68 3.30 -9.52 7.89
C SER A 68 2.42 -9.74 9.13
N LYS A 69 1.27 -10.39 8.99
CA LYS A 69 0.32 -10.60 10.12
C LYS A 69 0.77 -11.65 11.13
N ASN A 70 1.65 -12.57 10.76
CA ASN A 70 2.10 -13.70 11.60
C ASN A 70 3.61 -13.71 11.87
N ILE A 71 4.23 -12.52 11.95
CA ILE A 71 5.66 -12.41 12.20
C ILE A 71 5.94 -12.69 13.68
N SER A 72 6.90 -13.58 13.93
CA SER A 72 7.35 -13.85 15.30
C SER A 72 8.00 -12.60 15.90
N ARG A 73 7.83 -12.39 17.22
CA ARG A 73 8.48 -11.29 17.96
C ARG A 73 9.99 -11.24 17.68
N ARG A 74 10.65 -12.38 17.71
CA ARG A 74 12.09 -12.50 17.45
C ARG A 74 12.50 -11.99 16.06
N TYR A 75 11.67 -12.23 15.06
CA TYR A 75 11.93 -11.74 13.70
C TYR A 75 11.71 -10.22 13.59
N LYS A 76 10.69 -9.70 14.29
CA LYS A 76 10.46 -8.26 14.39
C LYS A 76 11.64 -7.55 15.06
N ASP A 77 12.16 -8.11 16.16
CA ASP A 77 13.34 -7.60 16.88
C ASP A 77 14.57 -7.57 15.96
N PHE A 78 14.79 -8.64 15.20
CA PHE A 78 15.86 -8.70 14.19
C PHE A 78 15.72 -7.62 13.12
N LEU A 79 14.53 -7.43 12.58
CA LEU A 79 14.27 -6.39 11.57
C LEU A 79 14.44 -4.98 12.14
N THR A 80 14.04 -4.76 13.38
CA THR A 80 14.26 -3.49 14.07
C THR A 80 15.74 -3.16 14.20
N LEU A 81 16.55 -4.14 14.58
CA LEU A 81 18.01 -4.01 14.62
C LEU A 81 18.60 -3.74 13.23
N LEU A 82 18.15 -4.48 12.24
CA LEU A 82 18.61 -4.32 10.86
C LEU A 82 18.31 -2.90 10.34
N ILE A 83 17.07 -2.43 10.44
CA ILE A 83 16.64 -1.12 9.97
C ILE A 83 17.43 -0.01 10.70
N SER A 84 17.56 -0.11 12.04
CA SER A 84 18.35 0.84 12.81
C SER A 84 19.80 0.91 12.32
N SER A 85 20.42 -0.25 12.10
CA SER A 85 21.80 -0.33 11.62
C SER A 85 21.99 0.28 10.23
N LEU A 86 20.99 0.12 9.35
CA LEU A 86 21.02 0.67 7.99
C LEU A 86 20.91 2.21 8.00
N ILE A 87 20.01 2.73 8.82
CA ILE A 87 19.83 4.18 8.99
C ILE A 87 21.11 4.81 9.54
N ILE A 88 21.67 4.23 10.61
CA ILE A 88 22.92 4.71 11.22
C ILE A 88 24.08 4.64 10.22
N LYS A 89 24.23 3.53 9.51
CA LYS A 89 25.32 3.36 8.54
C LYS A 89 25.25 4.37 7.41
N ARG A 90 24.04 4.69 6.94
CA ARG A 90 23.84 5.69 5.88
C ARG A 90 24.12 7.10 6.39
N PHE A 91 23.72 7.39 7.63
CA PHE A 91 24.02 8.65 8.30
C PHE A 91 25.54 8.87 8.47
N VAL A 92 26.27 7.85 8.92
CA VAL A 92 27.74 7.90 9.08
C VAL A 92 28.45 8.20 7.75
N LYS A 93 27.91 7.71 6.64
CA LYS A 93 28.44 7.98 5.30
C LYS A 93 28.09 9.37 4.76
N GLY A 94 27.23 10.13 5.45
CA GLY A 94 26.74 11.42 4.98
C GLY A 94 25.85 11.33 3.72
N GLU A 95 25.28 10.16 3.46
CA GLU A 95 24.36 9.96 2.36
C GLU A 95 22.97 10.47 2.71
N LYS A 96 22.13 10.73 1.68
CA LYS A 96 20.73 11.14 1.86
C LYS A 96 19.99 10.12 2.75
N PRO A 97 19.23 10.57 3.78
CA PRO A 97 18.49 9.66 4.66
C PRO A 97 17.51 8.77 3.90
N TYR A 98 17.19 7.62 4.47
CA TYR A 98 16.22 6.69 3.89
C TYR A 98 14.78 7.17 4.08
N THR A 99 13.93 6.88 3.08
CA THR A 99 12.48 6.85 3.24
C THR A 99 12.00 5.46 3.60
N ALA A 100 10.75 5.32 4.05
CA ALA A 100 10.15 4.01 4.32
C ALA A 100 10.06 3.15 3.06
N ASP A 101 9.72 3.76 1.91
CA ASP A 101 9.62 3.07 0.62
C ASP A 101 10.99 2.57 0.14
N GLU A 102 12.04 3.40 0.24
CA GLU A 102 13.40 3.00 -0.12
C GLU A 102 13.90 1.81 0.73
N LEU A 103 13.63 1.80 2.04
CA LEU A 103 13.97 0.67 2.91
C LEU A 103 13.20 -0.59 2.54
N SER A 104 11.90 -0.46 2.29
CA SER A 104 11.04 -1.56 1.88
C SER A 104 11.51 -2.21 0.57
N ASP A 105 11.77 -1.39 -0.45
CA ASP A 105 12.14 -1.87 -1.79
C ASP A 105 13.56 -2.44 -1.83
N ALA A 106 14.53 -1.77 -1.20
CA ALA A 106 15.93 -2.18 -1.20
C ALA A 106 16.15 -3.51 -0.49
N TYR A 107 15.45 -3.75 0.62
CA TYR A 107 15.63 -4.92 1.48
C TYR A 107 14.49 -5.94 1.39
N ARG A 108 13.51 -5.70 0.52
CA ARG A 108 12.34 -6.57 0.32
C ARG A 108 11.57 -6.84 1.61
N ILE A 109 11.47 -5.82 2.47
CA ILE A 109 10.70 -5.87 3.71
C ILE A 109 9.31 -5.33 3.40
N PRO A 110 8.20 -5.94 3.87
CA PRO A 110 6.86 -5.40 3.68
C PRO A 110 6.77 -3.96 4.16
N ILE A 111 6.24 -3.05 3.34
CA ILE A 111 6.16 -1.61 3.64
C ILE A 111 5.46 -1.34 4.98
N ARG A 112 4.39 -2.06 5.28
CA ARG A 112 3.66 -1.94 6.54
C ARG A 112 4.56 -2.26 7.74
N LEU A 113 5.32 -3.35 7.65
CA LEU A 113 6.23 -3.75 8.71
C LEU A 113 7.38 -2.74 8.87
N THR A 114 7.91 -2.23 7.75
CA THR A 114 8.92 -1.16 7.77
C THR A 114 8.39 0.08 8.46
N THR A 115 7.18 0.52 8.12
CA THR A 115 6.52 1.68 8.74
C THR A 115 6.24 1.45 10.22
N ASP A 116 5.76 0.26 10.61
CA ASP A 116 5.52 -0.08 12.02
C ASP A 116 6.83 -0.04 12.85
N ILE A 117 7.93 -0.51 12.26
CA ILE A 117 9.25 -0.48 12.91
C ILE A 117 9.81 0.94 12.98
N LEU A 118 9.68 1.74 11.92
CA LEU A 118 10.11 3.13 11.91
C LEU A 118 9.33 3.95 12.94
N TYR A 119 8.02 3.75 13.02
CA TYR A 119 7.18 4.37 14.04
C TYR A 119 7.66 4.00 15.46
N LEU A 120 7.88 2.70 15.71
CA LEU A 120 8.41 2.23 16.99
C LEU A 120 9.75 2.90 17.34
N LEU A 121 10.70 2.94 16.41
CA LEU A 121 12.00 3.56 16.62
C LEU A 121 11.92 5.07 16.89
N THR A 122 10.94 5.75 16.26
CA THR A 122 10.67 7.19 16.49
C THR A 122 10.08 7.41 17.88
N GLU A 123 9.12 6.58 18.31
CA GLU A 123 8.55 6.62 19.66
C GLU A 123 9.58 6.36 20.74
N LEU A 124 10.54 5.46 20.48
CA LEU A 124 11.67 5.19 21.37
C LEU A 124 12.72 6.31 21.41
N GLY A 125 12.57 7.33 20.55
CA GLY A 125 13.52 8.43 20.42
C GLY A 125 14.90 8.02 19.87
N ILE A 126 14.98 6.90 19.15
CA ILE A 126 16.24 6.40 18.55
C ILE A 126 16.46 7.04 17.18
N ILE A 127 15.38 7.23 16.42
CA ILE A 127 15.40 7.93 15.15
C ILE A 127 14.42 9.10 15.19
N ILE A 128 14.60 10.03 14.27
CA ILE A 128 13.73 11.18 14.08
C ILE A 128 13.35 11.29 12.60
N GLU A 129 12.13 11.71 12.38
CA GLU A 129 11.62 12.05 11.06
C GLU A 129 12.09 13.44 10.67
N VAL A 130 12.64 13.59 9.47
CA VAL A 130 13.14 14.87 8.93
C VAL A 130 12.62 15.07 7.52
N ASN A 131 12.38 16.32 7.18
CA ASN A 131 12.09 16.72 5.81
C ASN A 131 13.41 17.01 5.09
N TYR A 132 13.64 16.35 3.98
CA TYR A 132 14.85 16.49 3.19
C TYR A 132 14.50 16.83 1.73
N GLY A 133 14.60 18.12 1.38
CA GLY A 133 14.26 18.61 0.04
C GLY A 133 12.92 19.36 -0.02
N ASP A 134 12.44 19.65 -1.24
CA ASP A 134 11.26 20.49 -1.48
C ASP A 134 9.93 19.78 -1.31
N ASP A 135 9.93 18.46 -1.10
CA ASP A 135 8.69 17.67 -0.99
C ASP A 135 8.37 17.38 0.50
N GLU A 136 7.55 18.23 1.08
CA GLU A 136 7.09 18.13 2.48
C GLU A 136 6.29 16.83 2.78
N ARG A 137 5.92 16.06 1.74
CA ARG A 137 5.11 14.85 1.89
C ARG A 137 5.93 13.60 2.13
N VAL A 138 7.24 13.67 1.97
CA VAL A 138 8.13 12.52 2.07
C VAL A 138 8.93 12.59 3.36
N ALA A 139 8.65 11.67 4.27
CA ALA A 139 9.38 11.51 5.53
C ALA A 139 10.71 10.77 5.30
N TYR A 140 11.78 11.35 5.80
CA TYR A 140 13.11 10.76 5.84
C TYR A 140 13.51 10.47 7.28
N TYR A 141 14.31 9.44 7.51
CA TYR A 141 14.64 8.97 8.85
C TYR A 141 16.15 9.04 9.10
N GLN A 142 16.52 9.66 10.23
CA GLN A 142 17.91 9.75 10.68
C GLN A 142 18.00 9.47 12.19
N PRO A 143 19.22 9.17 12.73
CA PRO A 143 19.40 9.02 14.17
C PRO A 143 18.99 10.28 14.93
N ALA A 144 18.28 10.10 16.05
CA ALA A 144 17.85 11.20 16.94
C ALA A 144 18.88 11.51 18.03
N ILE A 145 19.74 10.55 18.35
CA ILE A 145 20.75 10.61 19.40
C ILE A 145 22.13 10.28 18.83
N ASP A 146 23.18 10.49 19.64
CA ASP A 146 24.53 10.15 19.23
C ASP A 146 24.64 8.67 18.88
N ILE A 147 25.14 8.40 17.66
CA ILE A 147 25.30 7.07 17.10
C ILE A 147 26.15 6.15 17.97
N ASN A 148 27.10 6.69 18.75
CA ASN A 148 27.93 5.94 19.67
C ASN A 148 27.15 5.42 20.89
N GLN A 149 26.02 6.01 21.22
CA GLN A 149 25.11 5.59 22.28
C GLN A 149 24.16 4.49 21.83
N ILE A 150 23.88 4.39 20.50
CA ILE A 150 22.96 3.40 19.96
C ILE A 150 23.66 2.05 19.86
N THR A 151 23.76 1.38 20.99
CA THR A 151 24.26 -0.01 21.04
C THR A 151 23.09 -0.98 20.93
N VAL A 152 23.38 -2.24 20.55
CA VAL A 152 22.38 -3.31 20.51
C VAL A 152 21.67 -3.47 21.85
N GLY A 153 22.44 -3.41 22.95
CA GLY A 153 21.89 -3.50 24.31
C GLY A 153 20.97 -2.32 24.64
N TYR A 154 21.35 -1.10 24.26
CA TYR A 154 20.51 0.08 24.44
C TYR A 154 19.19 -0.03 23.68
N LEU A 155 19.25 -0.49 22.43
CA LEU A 155 18.06 -0.67 21.59
C LEU A 155 17.08 -1.67 22.24
N PHE A 156 17.58 -2.84 22.66
CA PHE A 156 16.72 -3.84 23.29
C PHE A 156 16.18 -3.40 24.65
N ALA A 157 16.99 -2.74 25.48
CA ALA A 157 16.52 -2.19 26.75
C ALA A 157 15.36 -1.19 26.52
N LYS A 158 15.49 -0.29 25.53
CA LYS A 158 14.42 0.64 25.16
C LYS A 158 13.17 -0.05 24.59
N MET A 159 13.35 -1.12 23.83
CA MET A 159 12.23 -1.91 23.31
C MET A 159 11.50 -2.68 24.42
N ASP A 160 12.22 -3.17 25.41
CA ASP A 160 11.63 -3.90 26.55
C ASP A 160 10.92 -2.94 27.52
N GLU A 161 11.38 -1.69 27.65
CA GLU A 161 10.70 -0.63 28.41
C GLU A 161 9.44 -0.12 27.70
N TYR A 162 9.30 -0.38 26.39
CA TYR A 162 8.18 0.13 25.58
C TYR A 162 6.93 -0.72 25.79
N GLY A 163 5.94 -0.13 26.37
CA GLY A 163 4.64 -0.75 26.59
C GLY A 163 3.99 -0.25 27.88
N SER A 164 2.71 -0.54 28.05
CA SER A 164 1.98 -0.17 29.25
C SER A 164 2.09 -1.31 30.30
N GLU A 165 2.77 -1.06 31.41
CA GLU A 165 2.79 -1.97 32.56
C GLU A 165 1.59 -1.78 33.52
N ASN A 166 0.83 -0.68 33.36
CA ASN A 166 -0.29 -0.34 34.20
C ASN A 166 -1.62 -0.91 33.66
N PHE A 167 -1.82 -2.19 33.77
CA PHE A 167 -3.18 -2.74 33.70
C PHE A 167 -3.88 -2.53 35.05
N LYS A 168 -4.92 -1.71 35.11
CA LYS A 168 -5.88 -1.75 36.21
C LYS A 168 -6.60 -3.09 36.13
N ILE A 169 -6.15 -4.04 36.95
CA ILE A 169 -6.85 -5.28 37.22
C ILE A 169 -8.04 -4.96 38.14
#